data_5c888fc49afe5a0d34b86ade8e1d591f
#
_entry.id   5c888fc49afe5a0d34b86ade8e1d591f
#
_cell.length_a   1.000
_cell.length_b   1.000
_cell.length_c   1.000
_cell.angle_alpha   90.00
_cell.angle_beta   90.00
_cell.angle_gamma   90.00
#
_symmetry.space_group_name_H-M   'P 1'
#
loop_
_entity.id
_entity.type
_entity.pdbx_description
1 polymer ?
#
loop_
_entity_poly.entity_id
_entity_poly.type
_entity_poly.pdbx_seq_one_letter_code
_entity_poly.pdbx_strand_id
1 'polypeptide(L)'
;MDITIRNLKQLIQSSHINFLYGSGLSRDYLSTLGNIEKLLTETSEATIEDKQKNIIKSSLFATYVETVMEPCLSEKIKGNQDEYDKTFQEYVRFLNSINHIISRRNVNLIDKQINLFTTNIDDFMEKAAEKTMVEFNDGFKGHIEPVFSEDSFSTIKSKSSTLYQNNSPIPVFNLLKIHGSINWMTKENSEITYDAKLSLIRELSDALNEQFKKQLIKITDKSTIEELEEEASLNYVFYGVEDYNHFNQLYSKLVMINPTKAKFRETVIDYHFYELMRIYSNALERSSSLLIVAGFSFADEHIANITMRAANANPTLQVIIFAYNGDAKKNIKSILGKKGICNNNISIISPEDFKAAAIRENPDTKEFDGLECFDFKSINDFVFDKLVSII
;
A
#
# COMPACT_ATOMS: atom_id res chain seq x y z
N MET A 1 -10.92 22.44 -6.49
CA MET A 1 -12.25 21.88 -6.87
C MET A 1 -12.86 21.29 -5.61
N ASP A 2 -14.13 21.62 -5.31
CA ASP A 2 -14.83 20.96 -4.21
C ASP A 2 -15.15 19.53 -4.63
N ILE A 3 -14.72 18.54 -3.85
CA ILE A 3 -15.00 17.13 -4.14
C ILE A 3 -16.25 16.72 -3.37
N THR A 4 -17.31 16.45 -4.09
CA THR A 4 -18.58 15.88 -3.60
C THR A 4 -18.78 14.49 -4.20
N ILE A 5 -19.74 13.72 -3.67
CA ILE A 5 -20.09 12.40 -4.22
C ILE A 5 -20.50 12.50 -5.70
N ARG A 6 -21.23 13.57 -6.07
CA ARG A 6 -21.64 13.82 -7.45
C ARG A 6 -20.43 14.05 -8.37
N ASN A 7 -19.49 14.91 -7.95
CA ASN A 7 -18.30 15.21 -8.73
C ASN A 7 -17.40 13.96 -8.87
N LEU A 8 -17.26 13.20 -7.79
CA LEU A 8 -16.49 11.97 -7.79
C LEU A 8 -17.12 10.91 -8.74
N LYS A 9 -18.46 10.79 -8.77
CA LYS A 9 -19.17 9.94 -9.74
C LYS A 9 -18.82 10.35 -11.18
N GLN A 10 -18.85 11.64 -11.52
CA GLN A 10 -18.52 12.12 -12.86
C GLN A 10 -17.08 11.78 -13.25
N LEU A 11 -16.13 12.01 -12.34
CA LEU A 11 -14.72 11.68 -12.56
C LEU A 11 -14.52 10.17 -12.79
N ILE A 12 -15.11 9.32 -11.95
CA ILE A 12 -15.03 7.87 -12.09
C ILE A 12 -15.65 7.39 -13.42
N GLN A 13 -16.73 7.99 -13.88
CA GLN A 13 -17.37 7.61 -15.14
C GLN A 13 -16.50 7.97 -16.36
N SER A 14 -15.66 8.99 -16.28
CA SER A 14 -14.94 9.56 -17.44
C SER A 14 -13.42 9.38 -17.38
N SER A 15 -12.88 8.61 -16.43
CA SER A 15 -11.43 8.51 -16.22
C SER A 15 -10.94 7.06 -16.16
N HIS A 16 -9.64 6.88 -16.47
CA HIS A 16 -8.90 5.66 -16.12
C HIS A 16 -8.64 5.65 -14.62
N ILE A 17 -9.03 4.58 -13.95
CA ILE A 17 -9.05 4.51 -12.49
C ILE A 17 -7.75 3.95 -11.94
N ASN A 18 -7.11 4.72 -11.09
CA ASN A 18 -5.93 4.32 -10.34
C ASN A 18 -6.16 4.63 -8.86
N PHE A 19 -5.80 3.69 -8.01
CA PHE A 19 -5.74 3.87 -6.57
C PHE A 19 -4.28 3.82 -6.11
N LEU A 20 -3.95 4.62 -5.11
CA LEU A 20 -2.72 4.50 -4.33
C LEU A 20 -3.12 4.41 -2.86
N TYR A 21 -2.80 3.30 -2.25
CA TYR A 21 -3.08 3.11 -0.83
C TYR A 21 -1.84 2.63 -0.08
N GLY A 22 -1.79 2.99 1.21
CA GLY A 22 -0.68 2.68 2.09
C GLY A 22 -1.14 2.03 3.38
N SER A 23 -0.21 1.88 4.31
CA SER A 23 -0.39 1.17 5.59
C SER A 23 -1.51 1.72 6.47
N GLY A 24 -1.96 2.96 6.23
CA GLY A 24 -3.11 3.54 6.94
C GLY A 24 -4.41 2.76 6.77
N LEU A 25 -4.59 1.97 5.68
CA LEU A 25 -5.78 1.14 5.48
C LEU A 25 -5.78 -0.14 6.33
N SER A 26 -4.61 -0.65 6.70
CA SER A 26 -4.46 -1.85 7.55
C SER A 26 -4.17 -1.52 9.02
N ARG A 27 -4.14 -0.22 9.39
CA ARG A 27 -3.66 0.26 10.69
C ARG A 27 -4.40 -0.31 11.88
N ASP A 28 -5.67 -0.64 11.72
CA ASP A 28 -6.50 -1.17 12.80
C ASP A 28 -6.07 -2.58 13.21
N TYR A 29 -5.34 -3.29 12.35
CA TYR A 29 -4.83 -4.63 12.61
C TYR A 29 -3.31 -4.73 12.55
N LEU A 30 -2.67 -4.06 11.58
CA LEU A 30 -1.22 -4.06 11.39
C LEU A 30 -0.62 -2.75 11.88
N SER A 31 0.53 -2.82 12.54
CA SER A 31 1.27 -1.61 12.88
C SER A 31 1.70 -0.86 11.62
N THR A 32 1.83 0.44 11.73
CA THR A 32 2.50 1.24 10.70
C THR A 32 4.00 1.23 10.96
N LEU A 33 4.82 1.45 9.92
CA LEU A 33 6.28 1.49 10.04
C LEU A 33 6.79 2.53 11.06
N GLY A 34 5.96 3.55 11.39
CA GLY A 34 6.26 4.54 12.41
C GLY A 34 7.66 5.14 12.25
N ASN A 35 8.51 4.89 13.26
CA ASN A 35 9.87 5.39 13.33
C ASN A 35 10.92 4.47 12.67
N ILE A 36 10.56 3.25 12.25
CA ILE A 36 11.51 2.21 11.79
C ILE A 36 12.33 2.69 10.58
N GLU A 37 11.68 3.32 9.59
CA GLU A 37 12.37 3.83 8.40
C GLU A 37 13.42 4.89 8.74
N LYS A 38 13.08 5.80 9.64
CA LYS A 38 14.00 6.83 10.12
C LYS A 38 15.19 6.19 10.85
N LEU A 39 14.92 5.31 11.80
CA LEU A 39 15.94 4.63 12.61
C LEU A 39 16.87 3.74 11.78
N LEU A 40 16.36 3.02 10.77
CA LEU A 40 17.18 2.24 9.83
C LEU A 40 18.13 3.13 9.03
N THR A 41 17.65 4.31 8.60
CA THR A 41 18.48 5.29 7.89
C THR A 41 19.56 5.84 8.79
N GLU A 42 19.20 6.31 9.99
CA GLU A 42 20.14 6.83 11.00
C GLU A 42 21.17 5.78 11.38
N THR A 43 20.76 4.51 11.57
CA THR A 43 21.69 3.39 11.84
C THR A 43 22.70 3.20 10.70
N SER A 44 22.29 3.35 9.45
CA SER A 44 23.21 3.20 8.30
C SER A 44 24.24 4.32 8.23
N GLU A 45 23.87 5.54 8.66
CA GLU A 45 24.70 6.75 8.69
C GLU A 45 25.55 6.87 9.97
N ALA A 46 25.20 6.14 11.03
CA ALA A 46 25.87 6.19 12.33
C ALA A 46 27.34 5.78 12.25
N THR A 47 28.18 6.42 13.09
CA THR A 47 29.64 6.14 13.17
C THR A 47 29.92 5.18 14.32
N ILE A 48 29.30 3.99 14.27
CA ILE A 48 29.47 2.91 15.24
C ILE A 48 30.02 1.65 14.56
N GLU A 49 30.43 0.65 15.35
CA GLU A 49 30.95 -0.61 14.81
C GLU A 49 29.88 -1.37 14.02
N ASP A 50 30.28 -2.07 12.97
CA ASP A 50 29.37 -2.86 12.12
C ASP A 50 28.57 -3.90 12.92
N LYS A 51 29.13 -4.43 13.99
CA LYS A 51 28.45 -5.36 14.89
C LYS A 51 27.28 -4.71 15.65
N GLN A 52 27.47 -3.48 16.12
CA GLN A 52 26.40 -2.70 16.77
C GLN A 52 25.31 -2.34 15.76
N LYS A 53 25.68 -1.92 14.54
CA LYS A 53 24.72 -1.70 13.43
C LYS A 53 23.91 -2.95 13.16
N ASN A 54 24.54 -4.13 13.18
CA ASN A 54 23.86 -5.40 12.94
C ASN A 54 22.82 -5.70 14.02
N ILE A 55 23.13 -5.46 15.28
CA ILE A 55 22.20 -5.63 16.42
C ILE A 55 21.00 -4.70 16.26
N ILE A 56 21.24 -3.40 16.01
CA ILE A 56 20.16 -2.41 15.83
C ILE A 56 19.28 -2.80 14.63
N LYS A 57 19.87 -3.12 13.48
CA LYS A 57 19.13 -3.55 12.27
C LYS A 57 18.28 -4.78 12.54
N SER A 58 18.84 -5.80 13.20
CA SER A 58 18.11 -7.03 13.54
C SER A 58 16.92 -6.72 14.46
N SER A 59 17.09 -5.83 15.44
CA SER A 59 16.02 -5.43 16.35
C SER A 59 14.90 -4.66 15.61
N LEU A 60 15.24 -3.77 14.68
CA LEU A 60 14.29 -3.05 13.85
C LEU A 60 13.54 -4.00 12.91
N PHE A 61 14.27 -4.93 12.26
CA PHE A 61 13.65 -5.93 11.39
C PHE A 61 12.77 -6.91 12.18
N ALA A 62 13.20 -7.34 13.36
CA ALA A 62 12.39 -8.19 14.22
C ALA A 62 11.09 -7.52 14.63
N THR A 63 11.14 -6.24 15.04
CA THR A 63 9.94 -5.45 15.34
C THR A 63 9.01 -5.36 14.13
N TYR A 64 9.56 -5.19 12.93
CA TYR A 64 8.77 -5.15 11.69
C TYR A 64 8.13 -6.50 11.37
N VAL A 65 8.86 -7.60 11.53
CA VAL A 65 8.32 -8.96 11.39
C VAL A 65 7.18 -9.18 12.38
N GLU A 66 7.39 -8.90 13.66
CA GLU A 66 6.39 -9.15 14.72
C GLU A 66 5.11 -8.31 14.56
N THR A 67 5.23 -7.07 14.08
CA THR A 67 4.10 -6.13 14.08
C THR A 67 3.37 -6.01 12.75
N VAL A 68 4.00 -6.44 11.63
CA VAL A 68 3.42 -6.30 10.30
C VAL A 68 3.30 -7.64 9.56
N MET A 69 4.31 -8.53 9.67
CA MET A 69 4.35 -9.76 8.88
C MET A 69 3.73 -10.96 9.61
N GLU A 70 4.16 -11.24 10.85
CA GLU A 70 3.62 -12.34 11.66
C GLU A 70 2.09 -12.29 11.83
N PRO A 71 1.44 -11.11 12.02
CA PRO A 71 0.00 -11.05 12.13
C PRO A 71 -0.75 -11.59 10.91
N CYS A 72 -0.10 -11.67 9.73
CA CYS A 72 -0.70 -12.26 8.52
C CYS A 72 -0.68 -13.80 8.50
N LEU A 73 0.04 -14.44 9.43
CA LEU A 73 0.07 -15.90 9.56
C LEU A 73 -1.26 -16.44 10.08
N SER A 74 -1.73 -17.54 9.51
CA SER A 74 -3.05 -18.14 9.84
C SER A 74 -3.24 -18.47 11.33
N GLU A 75 -2.18 -18.87 12.02
CA GLU A 75 -2.18 -19.15 13.47
C GLU A 75 -2.29 -17.87 14.31
N LYS A 76 -1.71 -16.78 13.87
CA LYS A 76 -1.80 -15.46 14.53
C LYS A 76 -3.16 -14.82 14.31
N ILE A 77 -3.70 -14.93 13.08
CA ILE A 77 -5.08 -14.49 12.76
C ILE A 77 -6.08 -15.15 13.69
N LYS A 78 -5.97 -16.46 13.93
CA LYS A 78 -6.88 -17.20 14.85
C LYS A 78 -6.84 -16.64 16.28
N GLY A 79 -5.72 -16.09 16.72
CA GLY A 79 -5.57 -15.46 18.04
C GLY A 79 -6.25 -14.09 18.15
N ASN A 80 -6.41 -13.38 17.02
CA ASN A 80 -6.97 -12.01 16.93
C ASN A 80 -8.05 -11.92 15.84
N GLN A 81 -8.92 -12.92 15.73
CA GLN A 81 -9.87 -13.07 14.63
C GLN A 81 -10.82 -11.87 14.48
N ASP A 82 -11.33 -11.33 15.57
CA ASP A 82 -12.29 -10.22 15.54
C ASP A 82 -11.67 -8.92 14.97
N GLU A 83 -10.43 -8.64 15.30
CA GLU A 83 -9.70 -7.45 14.80
C GLU A 83 -9.31 -7.64 13.34
N TYR A 84 -8.82 -8.84 13.01
CA TYR A 84 -8.55 -9.21 11.62
C TYR A 84 -9.79 -9.08 10.75
N ASP A 85 -10.92 -9.66 11.18
CA ASP A 85 -12.16 -9.67 10.40
C ASP A 85 -12.69 -8.26 10.17
N LYS A 86 -12.59 -7.35 11.14
CA LYS A 86 -12.98 -5.94 10.95
C LYS A 86 -12.20 -5.30 9.81
N THR A 87 -10.88 -5.39 9.85
CA THR A 87 -10.01 -4.83 8.79
C THR A 87 -10.24 -5.54 7.46
N PHE A 88 -10.29 -6.87 7.45
CA PHE A 88 -10.50 -7.67 6.25
C PHE A 88 -11.82 -7.37 5.54
N GLN A 89 -12.91 -7.20 6.29
CA GLN A 89 -14.22 -6.85 5.72
C GLN A 89 -14.19 -5.49 4.98
N GLU A 90 -13.37 -4.54 5.41
CA GLU A 90 -13.26 -3.27 4.71
C GLU A 90 -12.59 -3.43 3.33
N TYR A 91 -11.61 -4.33 3.18
CA TYR A 91 -11.04 -4.69 1.88
C TYR A 91 -12.07 -5.39 0.97
N VAL A 92 -12.86 -6.31 1.53
CA VAL A 92 -13.95 -6.99 0.81
C VAL A 92 -15.02 -5.99 0.34
N ARG A 93 -15.44 -5.06 1.20
CA ARG A 93 -16.41 -4.00 0.86
C ARG A 93 -15.87 -3.12 -0.25
N PHE A 94 -14.64 -2.65 -0.12
CA PHE A 94 -13.97 -1.82 -1.13
C PHE A 94 -14.00 -2.47 -2.51
N LEU A 95 -13.52 -3.72 -2.63
CA LEU A 95 -13.50 -4.43 -3.93
C LEU A 95 -14.91 -4.60 -4.50
N ASN A 96 -15.90 -4.96 -3.67
CA ASN A 96 -17.28 -5.11 -4.11
C ASN A 96 -17.88 -3.79 -4.60
N SER A 97 -17.66 -2.69 -3.85
CA SER A 97 -18.18 -1.36 -4.21
C SER A 97 -17.57 -0.86 -5.51
N ILE A 98 -16.23 -0.95 -5.66
CA ILE A 98 -15.58 -0.54 -6.90
C ILE A 98 -15.97 -1.43 -8.08
N ASN A 99 -16.06 -2.74 -7.90
CA ASN A 99 -16.51 -3.65 -8.94
C ASN A 99 -17.94 -3.31 -9.40
N HIS A 100 -18.85 -3.01 -8.48
CA HIS A 100 -20.21 -2.58 -8.78
C HIS A 100 -20.22 -1.27 -9.59
N ILE A 101 -19.48 -0.26 -9.13
CA ILE A 101 -19.38 1.05 -9.77
C ILE A 101 -18.87 0.93 -11.23
N ILE A 102 -17.77 0.19 -11.42
CA ILE A 102 -17.14 0.05 -12.74
C ILE A 102 -17.92 -0.87 -13.67
N SER A 103 -18.58 -1.90 -13.14
CA SER A 103 -19.47 -2.76 -13.95
C SER A 103 -20.59 -1.95 -14.60
N ARG A 104 -21.13 -0.95 -13.90
CA ARG A 104 -22.21 -0.07 -14.35
C ARG A 104 -21.75 1.17 -15.11
N ARG A 105 -20.46 1.30 -15.40
CA ARG A 105 -19.95 2.39 -16.23
C ARG A 105 -20.57 2.34 -17.63
N ASN A 106 -21.22 3.42 -18.04
CA ASN A 106 -21.91 3.52 -19.33
C ASN A 106 -20.99 3.92 -20.49
N VAL A 107 -19.78 4.42 -20.20
CA VAL A 107 -18.84 4.89 -21.22
C VAL A 107 -17.98 3.72 -21.70
N ASN A 108 -18.10 3.38 -23.00
CA ASN A 108 -17.33 2.31 -23.63
C ASN A 108 -15.97 2.77 -24.19
N LEU A 109 -15.68 4.08 -24.13
CA LEU A 109 -14.41 4.64 -24.63
C LEU A 109 -13.22 4.41 -23.70
N ILE A 110 -13.49 4.08 -22.44
CA ILE A 110 -12.49 3.84 -21.40
C ILE A 110 -12.59 2.38 -20.98
N ASP A 111 -11.44 1.70 -20.89
CA ASP A 111 -11.40 0.33 -20.40
C ASP A 111 -11.90 0.22 -18.95
N LYS A 112 -12.18 -0.99 -18.50
CA LYS A 112 -12.62 -1.28 -17.14
C LYS A 112 -11.46 -1.81 -16.27
N GLN A 113 -10.22 -1.40 -16.58
CA GLN A 113 -9.06 -1.70 -15.76
C GLN A 113 -9.04 -0.78 -14.52
N ILE A 114 -8.76 -1.36 -13.38
CA ILE A 114 -8.59 -0.65 -12.11
C ILE A 114 -7.19 -0.99 -11.60
N ASN A 115 -6.30 0.01 -11.55
CA ASN A 115 -4.96 -0.19 -11.00
C ASN A 115 -4.97 0.12 -9.50
N LEU A 116 -4.56 -0.86 -8.71
CA LEU A 116 -4.41 -0.78 -7.26
C LEU A 116 -2.90 -0.74 -6.94
N PHE A 117 -2.33 0.45 -6.90
CA PHE A 117 -0.95 0.65 -6.48
C PHE A 117 -0.87 0.67 -4.96
N THR A 118 0.11 -0.03 -4.41
CA THR A 118 0.30 -0.06 -2.96
C THR A 118 1.77 -0.19 -2.56
N THR A 119 2.09 0.41 -1.41
CA THR A 119 3.34 0.17 -0.68
C THR A 119 3.16 -0.85 0.43
N ASN A 120 1.94 -1.36 0.64
CA ASN A 120 1.68 -2.39 1.63
C ASN A 120 2.24 -3.73 1.17
N ILE A 121 2.93 -4.40 2.08
CA ILE A 121 3.48 -5.73 1.84
C ILE A 121 2.54 -6.86 2.30
N ASP A 122 1.47 -6.54 3.05
CA ASP A 122 0.47 -7.49 3.54
C ASP A 122 -0.36 -8.11 2.40
N ASP A 123 -1.07 -9.20 2.68
CA ASP A 123 -1.85 -9.98 1.71
C ASP A 123 -3.38 -9.77 1.82
N PHE A 124 -3.82 -8.69 2.46
CA PHE A 124 -5.26 -8.40 2.64
C PHE A 124 -6.00 -8.25 1.32
N MET A 125 -5.41 -7.59 0.33
CA MET A 125 -6.06 -7.33 -0.94
C MET A 125 -6.24 -8.62 -1.76
N GLU A 126 -5.23 -9.49 -1.76
CA GLU A 126 -5.27 -10.79 -2.43
C GLU A 126 -6.33 -11.69 -1.80
N LYS A 127 -6.36 -11.78 -0.46
CA LYS A 127 -7.39 -12.53 0.28
C LYS A 127 -8.80 -11.98 0.04
N ALA A 128 -8.95 -10.66 -0.02
CA ALA A 128 -10.23 -10.03 -0.31
C ALA A 128 -10.67 -10.28 -1.77
N ALA A 129 -9.74 -10.28 -2.73
CA ALA A 129 -10.03 -10.62 -4.11
C ALA A 129 -10.50 -12.08 -4.26
N GLU A 130 -9.85 -13.01 -3.56
CA GLU A 130 -10.27 -14.41 -3.51
C GLU A 130 -11.68 -14.55 -2.90
N LYS A 131 -11.97 -13.84 -1.82
CA LYS A 131 -13.28 -13.86 -1.16
C LYS A 131 -14.41 -13.28 -2.03
N THR A 132 -14.11 -12.23 -2.79
CA THR A 132 -15.11 -11.53 -3.62
C THR A 132 -15.25 -12.12 -5.01
N MET A 133 -14.30 -12.98 -5.43
CA MET A 133 -14.25 -13.58 -6.77
C MET A 133 -14.27 -12.56 -7.91
N VAL A 134 -13.72 -11.37 -7.69
CA VAL A 134 -13.52 -10.36 -8.74
C VAL A 134 -12.44 -10.82 -9.72
N GLU A 135 -12.47 -10.32 -10.95
CA GLU A 135 -11.36 -10.54 -11.87
C GLU A 135 -10.13 -9.78 -11.38
N PHE A 136 -9.13 -10.53 -10.97
CA PHE A 136 -7.96 -10.03 -10.28
C PHE A 136 -6.67 -10.41 -11.01
N ASN A 137 -5.69 -9.53 -10.99
CA ASN A 137 -4.39 -9.72 -11.60
C ASN A 137 -3.31 -9.14 -10.68
N ASP A 138 -2.56 -10.00 -10.06
CA ASP A 138 -1.46 -9.68 -9.14
C ASP A 138 -0.08 -9.75 -9.79
N GLY A 139 -0.04 -9.92 -11.12
CA GLY A 139 1.21 -10.03 -11.87
C GLY A 139 1.68 -11.46 -12.10
N PHE A 140 1.12 -12.45 -11.42
CA PHE A 140 1.58 -13.83 -11.53
C PHE A 140 0.92 -14.57 -12.70
N LYS A 141 1.73 -15.34 -13.43
CA LYS A 141 1.32 -16.23 -14.52
C LYS A 141 1.71 -17.67 -14.21
N GLY A 142 0.86 -18.61 -14.59
CA GLY A 142 1.00 -20.04 -14.29
C GLY A 142 0.04 -20.49 -13.19
N HIS A 143 -0.14 -21.82 -13.05
CA HIS A 143 -1.11 -22.38 -12.12
C HIS A 143 -0.47 -23.23 -11.02
N ILE A 144 0.67 -23.90 -11.32
CA ILE A 144 1.34 -24.78 -10.38
C ILE A 144 2.53 -24.04 -9.74
N GLU A 145 3.32 -23.40 -10.56
CA GLU A 145 4.46 -22.58 -10.14
C GLU A 145 4.31 -21.19 -10.76
N PRO A 146 3.49 -20.30 -10.19
CA PRO A 146 3.28 -18.99 -10.74
C PRO A 146 4.55 -18.15 -10.67
N VAL A 147 4.85 -17.45 -11.77
CA VAL A 147 6.01 -16.57 -11.90
C VAL A 147 5.51 -15.15 -12.18
N PHE A 148 6.10 -14.17 -11.52
CA PHE A 148 5.77 -12.76 -11.69
C PHE A 148 6.18 -12.27 -13.09
N SER A 149 5.27 -11.55 -13.73
CA SER A 149 5.47 -10.99 -15.07
C SER A 149 4.68 -9.69 -15.20
N GLU A 150 5.38 -8.59 -15.35
CA GLU A 150 4.81 -7.24 -15.51
C GLU A 150 3.91 -7.13 -16.75
N ASP A 151 4.17 -7.93 -17.78
CA ASP A 151 3.34 -7.97 -19.01
C ASP A 151 1.88 -8.32 -18.72
N SER A 152 1.61 -9.00 -17.59
CA SER A 152 0.24 -9.35 -17.20
C SER A 152 -0.65 -8.12 -17.05
N PHE A 153 -0.10 -7.01 -16.58
CA PHE A 153 -0.84 -5.76 -16.32
C PHE A 153 -1.32 -5.05 -17.60
N SER A 154 -0.83 -5.47 -18.77
CA SER A 154 -1.30 -5.01 -20.07
C SER A 154 -2.49 -5.81 -20.62
N THR A 155 -3.01 -6.79 -19.85
CA THR A 155 -4.08 -7.69 -20.31
C THR A 155 -5.46 -7.12 -20.04
N ILE A 156 -6.30 -7.03 -21.06
CA ILE A 156 -7.71 -6.62 -20.95
C ILE A 156 -8.60 -7.86 -21.10
N LYS A 157 -9.56 -8.04 -20.19
CA LYS A 157 -10.52 -9.14 -20.24
C LYS A 157 -11.88 -8.66 -20.75
N SER A 158 -12.52 -9.47 -21.59
CA SER A 158 -13.87 -9.21 -22.09
C SER A 158 -14.69 -10.50 -22.13
N LYS A 159 -16.01 -10.36 -21.98
CA LYS A 159 -16.97 -11.44 -22.21
C LYS A 159 -17.58 -11.29 -23.59
N SER A 160 -17.60 -12.38 -24.35
CA SER A 160 -18.24 -12.45 -25.68
C SER A 160 -19.60 -13.13 -25.57
N SER A 161 -20.62 -12.55 -26.22
CA SER A 161 -21.89 -13.22 -26.39
C SER A 161 -21.76 -14.26 -27.51
N THR A 162 -22.12 -15.51 -27.23
CA THR A 162 -22.09 -16.59 -28.25
C THR A 162 -23.12 -16.40 -29.33
N LEU A 163 -24.23 -15.69 -29.08
CA LEU A 163 -25.34 -15.52 -29.99
C LEU A 163 -25.21 -14.26 -30.86
N TYR A 164 -24.63 -13.19 -30.35
CA TYR A 164 -24.68 -11.87 -31.01
C TYR A 164 -23.30 -11.30 -31.36
N GLN A 165 -22.22 -12.04 -31.12
CA GLN A 165 -20.83 -11.62 -31.36
C GLN A 165 -20.44 -10.29 -30.70
N ASN A 166 -21.17 -9.88 -29.66
CA ASN A 166 -20.89 -8.68 -28.91
C ASN A 166 -19.86 -8.97 -27.84
N ASN A 167 -18.83 -8.14 -27.77
CA ASN A 167 -17.81 -8.16 -26.73
C ASN A 167 -18.06 -7.04 -25.73
N SER A 168 -18.03 -7.35 -24.43
CA SER A 168 -18.13 -6.37 -23.37
C SER A 168 -16.92 -6.49 -22.44
N PRO A 169 -16.13 -5.41 -22.25
CA PRO A 169 -15.05 -5.42 -21.26
C PRO A 169 -15.62 -5.59 -19.86
N ILE A 170 -14.93 -6.38 -19.06
CA ILE A 170 -15.27 -6.60 -17.64
C ILE A 170 -14.25 -5.89 -16.75
N PRO A 171 -14.66 -5.50 -15.50
CA PRO A 171 -13.72 -4.95 -14.54
C PRO A 171 -12.59 -5.94 -14.24
N VAL A 172 -11.35 -5.46 -14.25
CA VAL A 172 -10.16 -6.20 -13.84
C VAL A 172 -9.38 -5.35 -12.83
N PHE A 173 -9.10 -5.92 -11.68
CA PHE A 173 -8.29 -5.28 -10.65
C PHE A 173 -6.84 -5.72 -10.82
N ASN A 174 -5.97 -4.79 -11.18
CA ASN A 174 -4.53 -5.00 -11.22
C ASN A 174 -3.93 -4.58 -9.89
N LEU A 175 -3.37 -5.50 -9.13
CA LEU A 175 -2.65 -5.22 -7.89
C LEU A 175 -1.16 -5.05 -8.17
N LEU A 176 -0.65 -3.83 -7.96
CA LEU A 176 0.75 -3.48 -8.20
C LEU A 176 1.42 -3.13 -6.86
N LYS A 177 2.11 -4.10 -6.29
CA LYS A 177 2.83 -3.96 -5.01
C LYS A 177 4.20 -3.36 -5.25
N ILE A 178 4.27 -2.03 -5.22
CA ILE A 178 5.48 -1.26 -5.57
C ILE A 178 6.66 -1.57 -4.63
N HIS A 179 6.38 -1.96 -3.39
CA HIS A 179 7.39 -2.32 -2.38
C HIS A 179 7.55 -3.83 -2.19
N GLY A 180 7.00 -4.65 -3.09
CA GLY A 180 7.02 -6.10 -2.93
C GLY A 180 5.98 -6.62 -1.93
N SER A 181 6.15 -7.88 -1.51
CA SER A 181 5.14 -8.54 -0.69
C SER A 181 5.73 -9.65 0.18
N ILE A 182 5.07 -9.90 1.31
CA ILE A 182 5.41 -11.01 2.22
C ILE A 182 5.18 -12.40 1.60
N ASN A 183 4.38 -12.48 0.54
CA ASN A 183 4.09 -13.71 -0.20
C ASN A 183 4.92 -13.87 -1.49
N TRP A 184 5.95 -13.06 -1.67
CA TRP A 184 6.87 -13.17 -2.79
C TRP A 184 8.17 -13.85 -2.36
N MET A 185 8.65 -14.77 -3.20
CA MET A 185 9.93 -15.49 -3.01
C MET A 185 10.75 -15.44 -4.30
N THR A 186 12.06 -15.41 -4.16
CA THR A 186 12.98 -15.52 -5.30
C THR A 186 13.40 -16.97 -5.49
N LYS A 187 13.32 -17.48 -6.73
CA LYS A 187 13.91 -18.75 -7.15
C LYS A 187 15.41 -18.58 -7.46
N GLU A 188 16.13 -19.71 -7.61
CA GLU A 188 17.57 -19.72 -7.93
C GLU A 188 17.93 -18.94 -9.21
N ASN A 189 17.01 -18.86 -10.17
CA ASN A 189 17.17 -18.11 -11.42
C ASN A 189 16.75 -16.63 -11.34
N SER A 190 16.58 -16.08 -10.14
CA SER A 190 16.12 -14.71 -9.86
C SER A 190 14.68 -14.42 -10.28
N GLU A 191 13.88 -15.43 -10.62
CA GLU A 191 12.46 -15.26 -10.86
C GLU A 191 11.70 -15.11 -9.53
N ILE A 192 10.71 -14.21 -9.51
CA ILE A 192 9.81 -14.04 -8.37
C ILE A 192 8.66 -15.03 -8.51
N THR A 193 8.40 -15.79 -7.47
CA THR A 193 7.29 -16.75 -7.36
C THR A 193 6.41 -16.41 -6.16
N TYR A 194 5.21 -17.00 -6.14
CA TYR A 194 4.20 -16.75 -5.10
C TYR A 194 4.28 -17.80 -3.99
N ASP A 195 4.41 -17.34 -2.76
CA ASP A 195 4.38 -18.18 -1.55
C ASP A 195 3.07 -18.01 -0.78
N ALA A 196 2.03 -18.74 -1.20
CA ALA A 196 0.72 -18.71 -0.55
C ALA A 196 0.74 -19.16 0.93
N LYS A 197 1.79 -19.85 1.37
CA LYS A 197 1.91 -20.37 2.74
C LYS A 197 2.69 -19.46 3.66
N LEU A 198 3.27 -18.39 3.14
CA LEU A 198 4.14 -17.49 3.88
C LEU A 198 5.26 -18.27 4.61
N SER A 199 5.89 -19.24 3.91
CA SER A 199 6.88 -20.14 4.52
C SER A 199 8.09 -19.39 5.04
N LEU A 200 8.57 -18.37 4.32
CA LEU A 200 9.68 -17.55 4.79
C LEU A 200 9.31 -16.71 6.02
N ILE A 201 8.07 -16.22 6.11
CA ILE A 201 7.60 -15.49 7.31
C ILE A 201 7.52 -16.45 8.51
N ARG A 202 7.14 -17.73 8.30
CA ARG A 202 7.19 -18.74 9.36
C ARG A 202 8.60 -19.02 9.84
N GLU A 203 9.55 -19.17 8.92
CA GLU A 203 10.97 -19.35 9.27
C GLU A 203 11.50 -18.15 10.07
N LEU A 204 11.13 -16.92 9.70
CA LEU A 204 11.48 -15.71 10.45
C LEU A 204 10.82 -15.68 11.84
N SER A 205 9.54 -16.06 11.93
CA SER A 205 8.82 -16.17 13.20
C SER A 205 9.43 -17.22 14.12
N ASP A 206 9.84 -18.37 13.58
CA ASP A 206 10.53 -19.44 14.33
C ASP A 206 11.92 -18.99 14.81
N ALA A 207 12.63 -18.21 13.98
CA ALA A 207 13.92 -17.63 14.35
C ALA A 207 13.79 -16.60 15.48
N LEU A 208 12.65 -15.92 15.60
CA LEU A 208 12.30 -15.01 16.71
C LEU A 208 11.84 -15.77 17.96
N ASN A 209 12.58 -16.84 18.34
CA ASN A 209 12.31 -17.58 19.55
C ASN A 209 12.59 -16.76 20.82
N GLU A 210 12.09 -17.22 21.97
CA GLU A 210 12.21 -16.53 23.26
C GLU A 210 13.65 -16.22 23.68
N GLN A 211 14.62 -17.03 23.26
CA GLN A 211 16.03 -16.80 23.58
C GLN A 211 16.58 -15.65 22.74
N PHE A 212 16.28 -15.61 21.44
CA PHE A 212 16.73 -14.54 20.56
C PHE A 212 16.04 -13.22 20.87
N LYS A 213 14.72 -13.22 21.19
CA LYS A 213 13.99 -12.02 21.60
C LYS A 213 14.60 -11.31 22.80
N LYS A 214 15.22 -12.04 23.75
CA LYS A 214 15.91 -11.44 24.90
C LYS A 214 17.20 -10.71 24.52
N GLN A 215 17.75 -11.01 23.35
CA GLN A 215 18.95 -10.36 22.83
C GLN A 215 18.63 -9.11 22.02
N LEU A 216 17.37 -8.92 21.60
CA LEU A 216 16.93 -7.78 20.78
C LEU A 216 16.73 -6.55 21.66
N ILE A 217 16.98 -5.39 21.06
CA ILE A 217 16.65 -4.08 21.63
C ILE A 217 15.16 -3.85 21.45
N LYS A 218 14.49 -3.39 22.49
CA LYS A 218 13.07 -3.06 22.42
C LYS A 218 12.85 -1.74 21.68
N ILE A 219 12.24 -1.82 20.50
CA ILE A 219 11.91 -0.66 19.68
C ILE A 219 10.52 -0.13 20.04
N THR A 220 10.39 1.18 20.18
CA THR A 220 9.14 1.90 20.41
C THR A 220 9.05 3.12 19.48
N ASP A 221 7.86 3.73 19.38
CA ASP A 221 7.67 4.95 18.58
C ASP A 221 8.51 6.15 19.09
N LYS A 222 9.03 6.08 20.31
CA LYS A 222 9.84 7.12 20.94
C LYS A 222 11.34 6.81 20.94
N SER A 223 11.75 5.63 20.48
CA SER A 223 13.15 5.24 20.45
C SER A 223 13.98 6.20 19.58
N THR A 224 15.15 6.56 20.06
CA THR A 224 16.13 7.41 19.34
C THR A 224 17.36 6.60 18.97
N ILE A 225 18.13 7.06 18.00
CA ILE A 225 19.34 6.34 17.55
C ILE A 225 20.37 6.26 18.68
N GLU A 226 20.50 7.32 19.48
CA GLU A 226 21.46 7.37 20.58
C GLU A 226 21.18 6.31 21.65
N GLU A 227 19.89 6.11 21.99
CA GLU A 227 19.46 5.05 22.92
C GLU A 227 19.78 3.66 22.34
N LEU A 228 19.54 3.46 21.05
CA LEU A 228 19.81 2.17 20.38
C LEU A 228 21.31 1.87 20.30
N GLU A 229 22.16 2.88 20.09
CA GLU A 229 23.62 2.73 20.08
C GLU A 229 24.16 2.29 21.45
N GLU A 230 23.63 2.90 22.54
CA GLU A 230 24.00 2.53 23.90
C GLU A 230 23.58 1.09 24.23
N GLU A 231 22.33 0.72 23.96
CA GLU A 231 21.83 -0.64 24.17
C GLU A 231 22.55 -1.67 23.30
N ALA A 232 22.86 -1.35 22.04
CA ALA A 232 23.61 -2.24 21.15
C ALA A 232 25.01 -2.53 21.68
N SER A 233 25.67 -1.54 22.29
CA SER A 233 26.99 -1.72 22.91
C SER A 233 26.93 -2.70 24.08
N LEU A 234 25.89 -2.63 24.92
CA LEU A 234 25.67 -3.56 26.03
C LEU A 234 25.35 -4.97 25.51
N ASN A 235 24.42 -5.10 24.56
CA ASN A 235 24.02 -6.41 24.03
C ASN A 235 25.17 -7.14 23.33
N TYR A 236 26.03 -6.43 22.64
CA TYR A 236 27.22 -7.02 22.00
C TYR A 236 28.17 -7.69 23.00
N VAL A 237 28.35 -7.09 24.17
CA VAL A 237 29.19 -7.67 25.22
C VAL A 237 28.60 -8.97 25.79
N PHE A 238 27.28 -9.09 25.86
CA PHE A 238 26.61 -10.22 26.51
C PHE A 238 26.31 -11.41 25.59
N TYR A 239 25.96 -11.18 24.31
CA TYR A 239 25.33 -12.21 23.47
C TYR A 239 26.13 -12.60 22.21
N GLY A 240 27.07 -11.80 21.76
CA GLY A 240 27.76 -12.05 20.50
C GLY A 240 26.91 -11.65 19.27
N VAL A 241 27.14 -12.31 18.11
CA VAL A 241 26.53 -11.87 16.84
C VAL A 241 25.96 -13.00 15.97
N GLU A 242 26.07 -14.26 16.33
CA GLU A 242 25.70 -15.39 15.46
C GLU A 242 24.20 -15.44 15.15
N ASP A 243 23.34 -15.29 16.16
CA ASP A 243 21.90 -15.34 16.00
C ASP A 243 21.39 -14.16 15.16
N TYR A 244 21.96 -12.96 15.33
CA TYR A 244 21.65 -11.79 14.51
C TYR A 244 22.00 -12.01 13.04
N ASN A 245 23.13 -12.63 12.74
CA ASN A 245 23.54 -12.92 11.36
C ASN A 245 22.58 -13.91 10.70
N HIS A 246 22.19 -14.96 11.42
CA HIS A 246 21.23 -15.93 10.90
C HIS A 246 19.88 -15.29 10.59
N PHE A 247 19.33 -14.51 11.52
CA PHE A 247 18.06 -13.81 11.33
C PHE A 247 18.12 -12.85 10.13
N ASN A 248 19.19 -12.06 10.02
CA ASN A 248 19.35 -11.11 8.92
C ASN A 248 19.52 -11.82 7.55
N GLN A 249 20.14 -13.00 7.51
CA GLN A 249 20.22 -13.81 6.29
C GLN A 249 18.84 -14.30 5.86
N LEU A 250 17.98 -14.73 6.79
CA LEU A 250 16.58 -15.08 6.48
C LEU A 250 15.81 -13.85 5.99
N TYR A 251 15.91 -12.73 6.72
CA TYR A 251 15.24 -11.49 6.36
C TYR A 251 15.63 -10.98 4.97
N SER A 252 16.89 -11.12 4.58
CA SER A 252 17.39 -10.69 3.25
C SER A 252 16.83 -11.48 2.08
N LYS A 253 16.16 -12.63 2.33
CA LYS A 253 15.46 -13.40 1.28
C LYS A 253 14.09 -12.85 0.95
N LEU A 254 13.55 -11.91 1.74
CA LEU A 254 12.27 -11.26 1.46
C LEU A 254 12.36 -10.43 0.18
N VAL A 255 11.40 -10.62 -0.72
CA VAL A 255 11.30 -9.83 -1.96
C VAL A 255 10.48 -8.59 -1.69
N MET A 256 11.11 -7.63 -1.04
CA MET A 256 10.50 -6.35 -0.72
C MET A 256 11.54 -5.23 -0.62
N ILE A 257 11.09 -4.00 -0.81
CA ILE A 257 11.91 -2.82 -0.58
C ILE A 257 11.96 -2.54 0.92
N ASN A 258 13.15 -2.62 1.49
CA ASN A 258 13.36 -2.28 2.89
C ASN A 258 12.98 -0.82 3.18
N PRO A 259 12.43 -0.53 4.37
CA PRO A 259 12.07 0.84 4.75
C PRO A 259 13.32 1.67 5.10
N THR A 260 14.15 1.97 4.09
CA THR A 260 15.37 2.80 4.22
C THR A 260 15.37 3.91 3.18
N LYS A 261 16.14 4.98 3.39
CA LYS A 261 16.34 6.02 2.36
C LYS A 261 17.11 5.52 1.14
N ALA A 262 17.71 4.33 1.22
CA ALA A 262 18.37 3.66 0.09
C ALA A 262 17.38 3.03 -0.92
N LYS A 263 16.07 3.06 -0.65
CA LYS A 263 14.99 2.50 -1.50
C LYS A 263 15.17 2.78 -3.00
N PHE A 264 15.55 4.01 -3.34
CA PHE A 264 15.74 4.37 -4.76
C PHE A 264 16.84 3.56 -5.44
N ARG A 265 17.95 3.35 -4.74
CA ARG A 265 19.07 2.58 -5.30
C ARG A 265 18.68 1.11 -5.48
N GLU A 266 17.98 0.54 -4.53
CA GLU A 266 17.46 -0.83 -4.60
C GLU A 266 16.41 -0.94 -5.72
N THR A 267 15.46 -0.01 -5.78
CA THR A 267 14.40 0.04 -6.80
C THR A 267 14.94 0.18 -8.22
N VAL A 268 15.99 0.98 -8.44
CA VAL A 268 16.58 1.16 -9.78
C VAL A 268 17.41 -0.04 -10.20
N ILE A 269 18.04 -0.74 -9.26
CA ILE A 269 18.84 -1.93 -9.54
C ILE A 269 17.96 -3.15 -9.75
N ASP A 270 16.86 -3.26 -9.01
CA ASP A 270 15.92 -4.36 -9.16
C ASP A 270 14.93 -4.07 -10.30
N TYR A 271 15.02 -4.87 -11.36
CA TYR A 271 14.21 -4.69 -12.57
C TYR A 271 12.70 -4.66 -12.29
N HIS A 272 12.19 -5.54 -11.45
CA HIS A 272 10.75 -5.65 -11.19
C HIS A 272 10.20 -4.43 -10.47
N PHE A 273 10.90 -3.92 -9.47
CA PHE A 273 10.48 -2.70 -8.75
C PHE A 273 10.57 -1.46 -9.65
N TYR A 274 11.60 -1.38 -10.49
CA TYR A 274 11.71 -0.32 -11.49
C TYR A 274 10.52 -0.34 -12.46
N GLU A 275 10.15 -1.52 -12.98
CA GLU A 275 9.02 -1.67 -13.90
C GLU A 275 7.68 -1.31 -13.23
N LEU A 276 7.45 -1.70 -11.99
CA LEU A 276 6.26 -1.31 -11.24
C LEU A 276 6.16 0.21 -11.06
N MET A 277 7.27 0.89 -10.75
CA MET A 277 7.32 2.35 -10.68
C MET A 277 7.10 3.00 -12.06
N ARG A 278 7.62 2.40 -13.13
CA ARG A 278 7.39 2.85 -14.51
C ARG A 278 5.91 2.70 -14.89
N ILE A 279 5.27 1.59 -14.54
CA ILE A 279 3.83 1.37 -14.78
C ILE A 279 3.01 2.42 -14.01
N TYR A 280 3.37 2.70 -12.75
CA TYR A 280 2.72 3.77 -11.96
C TYR A 280 2.81 5.12 -12.68
N SER A 281 4.01 5.52 -13.09
CA SER A 281 4.23 6.77 -13.83
C SER A 281 3.37 6.83 -15.10
N ASN A 282 3.41 5.78 -15.93
CA ASN A 282 2.68 5.72 -17.19
C ASN A 282 1.16 5.78 -16.98
N ALA A 283 0.64 5.14 -15.93
CA ALA A 283 -0.78 5.18 -15.59
C ALA A 283 -1.24 6.60 -15.26
N LEU A 284 -0.42 7.39 -14.59
CA LEU A 284 -0.74 8.79 -14.25
C LEU A 284 -0.57 9.74 -15.45
N GLU A 285 0.35 9.45 -16.37
CA GLU A 285 0.58 10.26 -17.56
C GLU A 285 -0.45 9.98 -18.67
N ARG A 286 -1.27 8.95 -18.52
CA ARG A 286 -2.35 8.63 -19.45
C ARG A 286 -3.42 9.74 -19.41
N SER A 287 -3.93 10.11 -20.59
CA SER A 287 -5.00 11.10 -20.74
C SER A 287 -6.25 10.69 -19.94
N SER A 288 -6.90 11.64 -19.29
CA SER A 288 -8.11 11.41 -18.47
C SER A 288 -7.89 10.36 -17.37
N SER A 289 -6.79 10.45 -16.63
CA SER A 289 -6.51 9.59 -15.48
C SER A 289 -7.05 10.20 -14.19
N LEU A 290 -7.55 9.34 -13.30
CA LEU A 290 -7.93 9.65 -11.93
C LEU A 290 -7.06 8.82 -10.99
N LEU A 291 -6.38 9.48 -10.05
CA LEU A 291 -5.69 8.85 -8.94
C LEU A 291 -6.45 9.15 -7.65
N ILE A 292 -6.93 8.11 -6.97
CA ILE A 292 -7.54 8.20 -5.63
C ILE A 292 -6.54 7.67 -4.63
N VAL A 293 -6.19 8.49 -3.63
CA VAL A 293 -5.20 8.15 -2.60
C VAL A 293 -5.87 8.04 -1.25
N ALA A 294 -5.60 6.95 -0.53
CA ALA A 294 -6.11 6.68 0.80
C ALA A 294 -5.07 5.98 1.69
N GLY A 295 -5.03 6.33 2.98
CA GLY A 295 -4.10 5.71 3.93
C GLY A 295 -2.61 5.88 3.61
N PHE A 296 -2.24 6.86 2.77
CA PHE A 296 -0.87 7.10 2.31
C PHE A 296 -0.43 8.54 2.62
N SER A 297 0.72 8.68 3.27
CA SER A 297 1.21 9.96 3.78
C SER A 297 2.10 10.75 2.81
N PHE A 298 2.53 10.15 1.69
CA PHE A 298 3.56 10.66 0.78
C PHE A 298 4.95 10.85 1.44
N ALA A 299 5.21 10.15 2.55
CA ALA A 299 6.56 10.11 3.13
C ALA A 299 7.58 9.48 2.18
N ASP A 300 7.16 8.56 1.30
CA ASP A 300 7.97 8.04 0.22
C ASP A 300 8.21 9.12 -0.85
N GLU A 301 9.45 9.62 -0.90
CA GLU A 301 9.84 10.72 -1.79
C GLU A 301 9.76 10.34 -3.27
N HIS A 302 9.96 9.06 -3.62
CA HIS A 302 9.94 8.61 -5.03
C HIS A 302 8.52 8.61 -5.56
N ILE A 303 7.57 8.05 -4.81
CA ILE A 303 6.15 8.06 -5.17
C ILE A 303 5.64 9.51 -5.20
N ALA A 304 6.02 10.34 -4.20
CA ALA A 304 5.68 11.75 -4.18
C ALA A 304 6.23 12.48 -5.41
N ASN A 305 7.50 12.22 -5.81
CA ASN A 305 8.12 12.83 -6.98
C ASN A 305 7.43 12.44 -8.29
N ILE A 306 7.13 11.16 -8.48
CA ILE A 306 6.44 10.67 -9.68
C ILE A 306 5.04 11.28 -9.76
N THR A 307 4.28 11.26 -8.66
CA THR A 307 2.93 11.83 -8.60
C THR A 307 2.94 13.32 -8.96
N MET A 308 3.86 14.10 -8.38
CA MET A 308 3.97 15.53 -8.65
C MET A 308 4.41 15.82 -10.08
N ARG A 309 5.38 15.05 -10.61
CA ARG A 309 5.81 15.19 -12.00
C ARG A 309 4.64 14.91 -12.95
N ALA A 310 3.93 13.81 -12.74
CA ALA A 310 2.78 13.45 -13.56
C ALA A 310 1.66 14.51 -13.49
N ALA A 311 1.34 15.02 -12.30
CA ALA A 311 0.34 16.07 -12.12
C ALA A 311 0.73 17.38 -12.85
N ASN A 312 2.01 17.72 -12.89
CA ASN A 312 2.50 18.90 -13.61
C ASN A 312 2.57 18.68 -15.13
N ALA A 313 2.87 17.45 -15.58
CA ALA A 313 2.98 17.13 -17.01
C ALA A 313 1.63 16.84 -17.66
N ASN A 314 0.67 16.27 -16.91
CA ASN A 314 -0.63 15.86 -17.42
C ASN A 314 -1.78 16.72 -16.83
N PRO A 315 -2.24 17.77 -17.52
CA PRO A 315 -3.33 18.62 -17.04
C PRO A 315 -4.69 17.90 -16.97
N THR A 316 -4.82 16.72 -17.60
CA THR A 316 -6.05 15.90 -17.54
C THR A 316 -6.05 14.87 -16.41
N LEU A 317 -4.93 14.70 -15.70
CA LEU A 317 -4.87 13.92 -14.48
C LEU A 317 -5.62 14.65 -13.36
N GLN A 318 -6.44 13.93 -12.61
CA GLN A 318 -7.02 14.39 -11.35
C GLN A 318 -6.47 13.52 -10.21
N VAL A 319 -5.95 14.16 -9.17
CA VAL A 319 -5.44 13.48 -7.97
C VAL A 319 -6.32 13.88 -6.79
N ILE A 320 -6.98 12.90 -6.18
CA ILE A 320 -7.84 13.08 -5.01
C ILE A 320 -7.21 12.33 -3.84
N ILE A 321 -6.84 13.06 -2.79
CA ILE A 321 -6.17 12.51 -1.61
C ILE A 321 -7.09 12.65 -0.41
N PHE A 322 -7.57 11.53 0.13
CA PHE A 322 -8.31 11.48 1.38
C PHE A 322 -7.31 11.49 2.54
N ALA A 323 -7.12 12.65 3.14
CA ALA A 323 -6.25 12.82 4.30
C ALA A 323 -6.98 12.40 5.58
N TYR A 324 -6.36 11.59 6.42
CA TYR A 324 -6.96 11.04 7.63
C TYR A 324 -7.70 12.09 8.47
N ASN A 325 -7.07 13.25 8.68
CA ASN A 325 -7.64 14.43 9.36
C ASN A 325 -6.99 15.72 8.86
N GLY A 326 -7.33 16.86 9.49
CA GLY A 326 -6.80 18.18 9.13
C GLY A 326 -5.28 18.29 9.28
N ASP A 327 -4.64 17.59 10.24
CA ASP A 327 -3.19 17.63 10.43
C ASP A 327 -2.46 16.77 9.40
N ALA A 328 -2.99 15.60 9.06
CA ALA A 328 -2.51 14.80 7.94
C ALA A 328 -2.59 15.59 6.63
N LYS A 329 -3.67 16.34 6.40
CA LYS A 329 -3.81 17.25 5.25
C LYS A 329 -2.70 18.30 5.21
N LYS A 330 -2.40 18.97 6.34
CA LYS A 330 -1.33 19.98 6.41
C LYS A 330 0.04 19.36 6.09
N ASN A 331 0.29 18.17 6.63
CA ASN A 331 1.54 17.44 6.40
C ASN A 331 1.71 17.06 4.93
N ILE A 332 0.72 16.40 4.32
CA ILE A 332 0.73 16.03 2.91
C ILE A 332 0.90 17.28 2.02
N LYS A 333 0.18 18.37 2.34
CA LYS A 333 0.32 19.64 1.62
C LYS A 333 1.74 20.22 1.74
N SER A 334 2.39 20.10 2.89
CA SER A 334 3.79 20.52 3.08
C SER A 334 4.75 19.70 2.24
N ILE A 335 4.57 18.37 2.19
CA ILE A 335 5.44 17.47 1.40
C ILE A 335 5.29 17.77 -0.10
N LEU A 336 4.07 17.76 -0.62
CA LEU A 336 3.82 17.97 -2.05
C LEU A 336 4.06 19.42 -2.48
N GLY A 337 3.75 20.39 -1.60
CA GLY A 337 3.89 21.83 -1.90
C GLY A 337 5.33 22.30 -2.12
N LYS A 338 6.32 21.59 -1.56
CA LYS A 338 7.74 21.89 -1.81
C LYS A 338 8.15 21.80 -3.28
N LYS A 339 7.37 21.11 -4.11
CA LYS A 339 7.67 20.79 -5.50
C LYS A 339 6.94 21.68 -6.53
N GLY A 340 6.04 22.56 -6.07
CA GLY A 340 5.23 23.43 -6.92
C GLY A 340 4.16 22.66 -7.72
N ILE A 341 2.92 23.11 -7.67
CA ILE A 341 1.78 22.54 -8.43
C ILE A 341 1.40 23.52 -9.52
N CYS A 342 1.52 23.11 -10.79
CA CYS A 342 1.27 23.98 -11.95
C CYS A 342 -0.20 23.94 -12.41
N ASN A 343 -0.84 22.77 -12.37
CA ASN A 343 -2.14 22.53 -13.03
C ASN A 343 -3.38 22.58 -12.09
N ASN A 344 -3.19 22.84 -10.80
CA ASN A 344 -4.26 22.85 -9.79
C ASN A 344 -5.19 21.60 -9.82
N ASN A 345 -4.62 20.46 -10.17
CA ASN A 345 -5.30 19.18 -10.37
C ASN A 345 -5.10 18.18 -9.22
N ILE A 346 -4.57 18.63 -8.09
CA ILE A 346 -4.43 17.86 -6.86
C ILE A 346 -5.38 18.41 -5.80
N SER A 347 -6.29 17.58 -5.30
CA SER A 347 -7.24 17.90 -4.23
C SER A 347 -6.89 17.09 -2.99
N ILE A 348 -6.43 17.74 -1.90
CA ILE A 348 -6.19 17.11 -0.60
C ILE A 348 -7.36 17.44 0.30
N ILE A 349 -8.12 16.43 0.73
CA ILE A 349 -9.42 16.55 1.36
C ILE A 349 -9.35 15.98 2.76
N SER A 350 -9.69 16.80 3.76
CA SER A 350 -9.95 16.33 5.13
C SER A 350 -11.45 16.04 5.32
N PRO A 351 -11.85 15.34 6.38
CA PRO A 351 -13.26 15.14 6.73
C PRO A 351 -14.07 16.45 6.77
N GLU A 352 -13.48 17.51 7.32
CA GLU A 352 -14.12 18.83 7.42
C GLU A 352 -14.35 19.45 6.04
N ASP A 353 -13.39 19.32 5.11
CA ASP A 353 -13.54 19.83 3.74
C ASP A 353 -14.67 19.10 3.02
N PHE A 354 -14.75 17.78 3.19
CA PHE A 354 -15.76 16.95 2.55
C PHE A 354 -17.16 17.26 3.05
N LYS A 355 -17.32 17.39 4.39
CA LYS A 355 -18.56 17.85 5.02
C LYS A 355 -18.97 19.25 4.50
N ALA A 356 -18.02 20.19 4.48
CA ALA A 356 -18.28 21.54 4.02
C ALA A 356 -18.70 21.59 2.54
N ALA A 357 -18.12 20.73 1.69
CA ALA A 357 -18.52 20.61 0.29
C ALA A 357 -19.95 20.05 0.16
N ALA A 358 -20.28 19.01 0.94
CA ALA A 358 -21.61 18.42 0.96
C ALA A 358 -22.70 19.42 1.44
N ILE A 359 -22.41 20.20 2.50
CA ILE A 359 -23.31 21.24 3.01
C ILE A 359 -23.52 22.36 1.96
N ARG A 360 -22.49 22.75 1.21
CA ARG A 360 -22.64 23.73 0.11
C ARG A 360 -23.53 23.18 -1.01
N GLU A 361 -23.50 21.89 -1.29
CA GLU A 361 -24.37 21.26 -2.29
C GLU A 361 -25.81 21.06 -1.78
N ASN A 362 -25.97 20.70 -0.51
CA ASN A 362 -27.26 20.55 0.17
C ASN A 362 -27.17 21.02 1.65
N PRO A 363 -27.62 22.25 1.97
CA PRO A 363 -27.50 22.82 3.32
C PRO A 363 -28.17 22.03 4.44
N ASP A 364 -29.18 21.23 4.13
CA ASP A 364 -29.93 20.44 5.11
C ASP A 364 -29.39 19.02 5.30
N THR A 365 -28.28 18.68 4.62
CA THR A 365 -27.71 17.32 4.72
C THR A 365 -27.11 17.05 6.09
N LYS A 366 -27.42 15.88 6.65
CA LYS A 366 -26.80 15.32 7.85
C LYS A 366 -26.05 14.02 7.53
N GLU A 367 -25.92 13.71 6.25
CA GLU A 367 -25.43 12.44 5.76
C GLU A 367 -23.97 12.15 6.19
N PHE A 368 -23.19 13.20 6.44
CA PHE A 368 -21.77 13.12 6.78
C PHE A 368 -21.46 13.55 8.22
N ASP A 369 -22.47 13.72 9.08
CA ASP A 369 -22.26 14.18 10.47
C ASP A 369 -21.34 13.23 11.26
N GLY A 370 -21.42 11.93 11.02
CA GLY A 370 -20.58 10.91 11.65
C GLY A 370 -19.16 10.74 11.07
N LEU A 371 -18.79 11.49 10.03
CA LEU A 371 -17.45 11.41 9.42
C LEU A 371 -16.44 12.18 10.28
N GLU A 372 -15.68 11.50 11.10
CA GLU A 372 -14.66 12.12 11.98
C GLU A 372 -13.26 12.06 11.39
N CYS A 373 -12.91 10.97 10.72
CA CYS A 373 -11.62 10.75 10.06
C CYS A 373 -11.82 9.98 8.74
N PHE A 374 -10.82 10.02 7.87
CA PHE A 374 -10.76 9.16 6.69
C PHE A 374 -9.88 7.93 6.96
N ASP A 375 -10.35 7.04 7.85
CA ASP A 375 -9.90 5.66 7.91
C ASP A 375 -10.55 4.82 6.80
N PHE A 376 -10.20 3.54 6.69
CA PHE A 376 -10.72 2.71 5.60
C PHE A 376 -12.24 2.50 5.70
N LYS A 377 -12.73 2.28 6.91
CA LYS A 377 -14.18 2.13 7.16
C LYS A 377 -14.95 3.38 6.76
N SER A 378 -14.50 4.55 7.19
CA SER A 378 -15.16 5.82 6.86
C SER A 378 -15.12 6.13 5.36
N ILE A 379 -14.03 5.79 4.66
CA ILE A 379 -13.95 5.93 3.20
C ILE A 379 -14.97 5.00 2.53
N ASN A 380 -15.12 3.76 2.98
CA ASN A 380 -16.15 2.87 2.48
C ASN A 380 -17.56 3.41 2.77
N ASP A 381 -17.86 3.75 4.04
CA ASP A 381 -19.19 4.18 4.47
C ASP A 381 -19.65 5.48 3.78
N PHE A 382 -18.77 6.48 3.74
CA PHE A 382 -19.12 7.86 3.34
C PHE A 382 -18.74 8.20 1.90
N VAL A 383 -17.92 7.39 1.23
CA VAL A 383 -17.53 7.67 -0.16
C VAL A 383 -17.98 6.53 -1.08
N PHE A 384 -17.49 5.31 -0.95
CA PHE A 384 -17.75 4.27 -1.94
C PHE A 384 -19.17 3.71 -1.88
N ASP A 385 -19.74 3.48 -0.70
CA ASP A 385 -21.13 3.01 -0.58
C ASP A 385 -22.13 4.08 -1.01
N LYS A 386 -21.81 5.37 -0.78
CA LYS A 386 -22.60 6.47 -1.30
C LYS A 386 -22.54 6.55 -2.81
N LEU A 387 -21.38 6.31 -3.42
CA LEU A 387 -21.25 6.21 -4.88
C LEU A 387 -22.07 5.04 -5.44
N VAL A 388 -22.05 3.88 -4.79
CA VAL A 388 -22.86 2.71 -5.18
C VAL A 388 -24.34 3.05 -5.18
N SER A 389 -24.82 3.82 -4.19
CA SER A 389 -26.23 4.17 -4.07
C SER A 389 -26.76 5.12 -5.15
N ILE A 390 -25.88 5.85 -5.84
CA ILE A 390 -26.26 6.84 -6.86
C ILE A 390 -25.89 6.41 -8.30
N ILE A 391 -25.20 5.30 -8.48
CA ILE A 391 -24.83 4.71 -9.79
C ILE A 391 -25.80 3.62 -10.19
#